data_0819eb7709bb2bd7b9c0428f242e9083
#
_entry.id   0819eb7709bb2bd7b9c0428f242e9083
#
_cell.length_a   1.000
_cell.length_b   1.000
_cell.length_c   1.000
_cell.angle_alpha   90.00
_cell.angle_beta   90.00
_cell.angle_gamma   90.00
#
_symmetry.space_group_name_H-M   'P 1'
#
loop_
_entity.id
_entity.type
_entity.pdbx_description
1 polymer ?
#
loop_
_entity_poly.entity_id
_entity_poly.type
_entity_poly.pdbx_seq_one_letter_code
_entity_poly.pdbx_strand_id
1 'polypeptide(L)'
;INDSKIKSYVYAQQLGYSKIEDCKNENKPYLFLLGASDGFNEMMPVHITSGKYPTSSSEIIIPEHLFENGGVELKIGDTLQLALGVRMLDGYEMSQNNPFYVYDENNETVPSGEELVVEDTRSYTIVGFYERPSFENYTAPGYTAITIADKDAGEQYSYNVWFKMNKIKEVYSFIEDNQLPGRTNS
;
A
#
# COMPACT_ATOMS: atom_id res chain seq x y z
N ILE A 1 9.90 12.75 -14.29
CA ILE A 1 11.25 12.11 -14.24
C ILE A 1 11.74 12.01 -15.67
N ASN A 2 12.81 12.74 -15.99
CA ASN A 2 13.36 12.82 -17.34
C ASN A 2 14.79 12.21 -17.34
N ASP A 3 14.87 10.88 -17.39
CA ASP A 3 16.14 10.16 -17.50
C ASP A 3 16.08 9.18 -18.68
N SER A 4 17.03 9.26 -19.59
CA SER A 4 17.11 8.43 -20.81
C SER A 4 17.25 6.93 -20.53
N LYS A 5 17.65 6.54 -19.31
CA LYS A 5 17.77 5.15 -18.87
C LYS A 5 16.39 4.53 -18.52
N ILE A 6 15.39 5.37 -18.24
CA ILE A 6 14.03 4.94 -17.87
C ILE A 6 13.20 4.73 -19.13
N LYS A 7 12.59 3.56 -19.26
CA LYS A 7 11.62 3.25 -20.30
C LYS A 7 10.22 3.74 -19.94
N SER A 8 9.80 3.47 -18.72
CA SER A 8 8.54 3.91 -18.13
C SER A 8 8.63 3.84 -16.61
N TYR A 9 7.71 4.50 -15.94
CA TYR A 9 7.55 4.40 -14.49
C TYR A 9 6.08 4.49 -14.13
N VAL A 10 5.75 3.94 -12.98
CA VAL A 10 4.48 4.15 -12.29
C VAL A 10 4.77 4.50 -10.83
N TYR A 11 3.80 5.13 -10.19
CA TYR A 11 3.91 5.44 -8.78
C TYR A 11 2.61 5.12 -8.04
N ALA A 12 2.73 4.98 -6.73
CA ALA A 12 1.58 4.96 -5.83
C ALA A 12 1.80 5.93 -4.67
N GLN A 13 0.80 6.73 -4.39
CA GLN A 13 0.69 7.59 -3.21
C GLN A 13 0.33 6.71 -2.01
N GLN A 14 1.02 6.87 -0.90
CA GLN A 14 0.64 6.26 0.37
C GLN A 14 -0.41 7.15 1.03
N LEU A 15 -1.69 6.78 0.88
CA LEU A 15 -2.80 7.60 1.39
C LEU A 15 -3.08 7.38 2.88
N GLY A 16 -2.42 6.39 3.49
CA GLY A 16 -2.49 6.13 4.91
C GLY A 16 -3.12 4.79 5.27
N TYR A 17 -3.33 4.62 6.57
CA TYR A 17 -3.91 3.42 7.18
C TYR A 17 -5.29 3.72 7.73
N SER A 18 -6.18 2.75 7.66
CA SER A 18 -7.46 2.77 8.38
C SER A 18 -7.61 1.50 9.18
N LYS A 19 -8.00 1.59 10.45
CA LYS A 19 -8.24 0.42 11.27
C LYS A 19 -9.47 -0.34 10.74
N ILE A 20 -9.35 -1.66 10.68
CA ILE A 20 -10.44 -2.54 10.28
C ILE A 20 -11.15 -3.01 11.53
N GLU A 21 -12.44 -2.69 11.65
CA GLU A 21 -13.28 -3.23 12.71
C GLU A 21 -13.50 -4.73 12.48
N ASP A 22 -13.58 -5.50 13.55
CA ASP A 22 -13.82 -6.95 13.54
C ASP A 22 -12.80 -7.79 12.75
N CYS A 23 -11.60 -7.27 12.49
CA CYS A 23 -10.52 -8.03 11.88
C CYS A 23 -10.04 -9.13 12.82
N LYS A 24 -10.14 -10.39 12.39
CA LYS A 24 -9.71 -11.56 13.18
C LYS A 24 -8.20 -11.70 13.27
N ASN A 25 -7.45 -11.12 12.33
CA ASN A 25 -6.00 -11.13 12.38
C ASN A 25 -5.47 -9.95 13.19
N GLU A 26 -5.20 -10.18 14.47
CA GLU A 26 -4.71 -9.16 15.39
C GLU A 26 -3.33 -8.59 14.97
N ASN A 27 -2.54 -9.32 14.21
CA ASN A 27 -1.23 -8.87 13.72
C ASN A 27 -1.31 -8.04 12.43
N LYS A 28 -2.51 -7.94 11.81
CA LYS A 28 -2.75 -7.18 10.58
C LYS A 28 -4.07 -6.41 10.66
N PRO A 29 -4.16 -5.42 11.59
CA PRO A 29 -5.44 -4.79 11.91
C PRO A 29 -5.84 -3.66 10.96
N TYR A 30 -5.05 -3.37 9.92
CA TYR A 30 -5.27 -2.19 9.08
C TYR A 30 -5.61 -2.53 7.63
N LEU A 31 -6.35 -1.64 7.00
CA LEU A 31 -6.34 -1.44 5.57
C LEU A 31 -5.29 -0.36 5.25
N PHE A 32 -4.35 -0.65 4.37
CA PHE A 32 -3.37 0.30 3.85
C PHE A 32 -3.80 0.77 2.47
N LEU A 33 -4.00 2.06 2.28
CA LEU A 33 -4.54 2.60 1.05
C LEU A 33 -3.46 3.20 0.16
N LEU A 34 -3.40 2.73 -1.08
CA LEU A 34 -2.54 3.25 -2.14
C LEU A 34 -3.37 3.94 -3.22
N GLY A 35 -2.97 5.17 -3.58
CA GLY A 35 -3.45 5.86 -4.77
C GLY A 35 -2.53 5.56 -5.96
N ALA A 36 -2.98 4.76 -6.90
CA ALA A 36 -2.20 4.28 -8.04
C ALA A 36 -2.23 5.26 -9.22
N SER A 37 -1.07 5.51 -9.85
CA SER A 37 -0.96 6.31 -11.07
C SER A 37 -1.54 5.59 -12.29
N ASP A 38 -1.74 6.32 -13.36
CA ASP A 38 -2.13 5.74 -14.66
C ASP A 38 -1.13 4.65 -15.08
N GLY A 39 -1.63 3.54 -15.64
CA GLY A 39 -0.82 2.40 -16.09
C GLY A 39 -0.25 1.53 -14.96
N PHE A 40 -0.60 1.79 -13.70
CA PHE A 40 -0.10 1.00 -12.56
C PHE A 40 -0.46 -0.49 -12.70
N ASN A 41 -1.71 -0.81 -13.02
CA ASN A 41 -2.19 -2.18 -13.20
C ASN A 41 -1.59 -2.91 -14.42
N GLU A 42 -1.01 -2.17 -15.38
CA GLU A 42 -0.32 -2.75 -16.54
C GLU A 42 1.15 -3.10 -16.23
N MET A 43 1.75 -2.35 -15.32
CA MET A 43 3.17 -2.51 -14.97
C MET A 43 3.36 -3.36 -13.71
N MET A 44 2.44 -3.27 -12.76
CA MET A 44 2.48 -3.99 -11.50
C MET A 44 1.56 -5.22 -11.54
N PRO A 45 1.92 -6.33 -10.83
CA PRO A 45 1.13 -7.56 -10.82
C PRO A 45 -0.15 -7.40 -9.97
N VAL A 46 -1.14 -6.68 -10.50
CA VAL A 46 -2.47 -6.52 -9.93
C VAL A 46 -3.44 -7.38 -10.72
N HIS A 47 -3.79 -8.54 -10.18
CA HIS A 47 -4.67 -9.52 -10.84
C HIS A 47 -6.08 -9.41 -10.25
N ILE A 48 -7.00 -8.79 -11.00
CA ILE A 48 -8.41 -8.67 -10.61
C ILE A 48 -9.07 -10.05 -10.66
N THR A 49 -9.68 -10.46 -9.56
CA THR A 49 -10.41 -11.75 -9.43
C THR A 49 -11.90 -11.56 -9.62
N SER A 50 -12.44 -10.40 -9.26
CA SER A 50 -13.84 -10.05 -9.52
C SER A 50 -14.04 -8.55 -9.63
N GLY A 51 -15.05 -8.13 -10.37
CA GLY A 51 -15.33 -6.71 -10.63
C GLY A 51 -14.38 -6.06 -11.63
N LYS A 52 -13.93 -4.85 -11.36
CA LYS A 52 -13.09 -4.05 -12.27
C LYS A 52 -12.00 -3.29 -11.49
N TYR A 53 -10.98 -2.84 -12.20
CA TYR A 53 -10.01 -1.88 -11.67
C TYR A 53 -10.68 -0.50 -11.46
N PRO A 54 -10.30 0.30 -10.42
CA PRO A 54 -10.84 1.64 -10.19
C PRO A 54 -10.63 2.56 -11.39
N THR A 55 -11.59 3.41 -11.64
CA THR A 55 -11.55 4.44 -12.70
C THR A 55 -11.67 5.85 -12.15
N SER A 56 -11.89 5.98 -10.84
CA SER A 56 -11.94 7.26 -10.14
C SER A 56 -11.33 7.13 -8.74
N SER A 57 -10.99 8.26 -8.14
CA SER A 57 -10.45 8.33 -6.77
C SER A 57 -11.47 8.05 -5.67
N SER A 58 -12.75 7.84 -6.01
CA SER A 58 -13.81 7.38 -5.10
C SER A 58 -14.10 5.87 -5.21
N GLU A 59 -13.45 5.17 -6.14
CA GLU A 59 -13.53 3.72 -6.28
C GLU A 59 -12.31 3.04 -5.67
N ILE A 60 -12.50 1.83 -5.12
CA ILE A 60 -11.43 1.06 -4.47
C ILE A 60 -11.53 -0.41 -4.84
N ILE A 61 -10.38 -1.07 -4.94
CA ILE A 61 -10.29 -2.54 -4.96
C ILE A 61 -9.64 -3.04 -3.68
N ILE A 62 -10.13 -4.19 -3.22
CA ILE A 62 -9.75 -4.81 -1.95
C ILE A 62 -9.04 -6.14 -2.24
N PRO A 63 -7.95 -6.47 -1.55
CA PRO A 63 -7.28 -7.75 -1.74
C PRO A 63 -8.06 -8.89 -1.08
N GLU A 64 -8.24 -10.02 -1.77
CA GLU A 64 -9.04 -11.17 -1.30
C GLU A 64 -8.54 -11.77 0.01
N HIS A 65 -7.25 -11.69 0.29
CA HIS A 65 -6.72 -12.22 1.55
C HIS A 65 -7.18 -11.44 2.80
N LEU A 66 -7.82 -10.27 2.65
CA LEU A 66 -8.55 -9.62 3.74
C LEU A 66 -9.71 -10.50 4.20
N PHE A 67 -10.42 -11.15 3.28
CA PHE A 67 -11.50 -12.07 3.61
C PHE A 67 -10.97 -13.35 4.27
N GLU A 68 -9.99 -14.02 3.64
CA GLU A 68 -9.48 -15.31 4.10
C GLU A 68 -8.70 -15.20 5.43
N ASN A 69 -7.87 -14.17 5.56
CA ASN A 69 -6.96 -13.99 6.69
C ASN A 69 -7.55 -13.06 7.76
N GLY A 70 -8.21 -11.97 7.35
CA GLY A 70 -8.84 -10.99 8.25
C GLY A 70 -10.26 -11.35 8.67
N GLY A 71 -10.92 -12.25 7.94
CA GLY A 71 -12.29 -12.68 8.20
C GLY A 71 -13.35 -11.60 8.01
N VAL A 72 -13.05 -10.59 7.19
CA VAL A 72 -13.91 -9.43 6.92
C VAL A 72 -14.68 -9.65 5.63
N GLU A 73 -16.00 -9.67 5.70
CA GLU A 73 -16.87 -9.87 4.54
C GLU A 73 -17.27 -8.53 3.91
N LEU A 74 -16.84 -8.31 2.66
CA LEU A 74 -17.15 -7.14 1.84
C LEU A 74 -17.70 -7.57 0.49
N LYS A 75 -18.47 -6.68 -0.16
CA LYS A 75 -19.08 -6.94 -1.47
C LYS A 75 -18.82 -5.78 -2.43
N ILE A 76 -18.79 -6.09 -3.72
CA ILE A 76 -18.80 -5.06 -4.76
C ILE A 76 -20.08 -4.23 -4.62
N GLY A 77 -19.93 -2.91 -4.61
CA GLY A 77 -20.98 -1.92 -4.38
C GLY A 77 -21.07 -1.43 -2.93
N ASP A 78 -20.43 -2.10 -1.98
CA ASP A 78 -20.36 -1.59 -0.60
C ASP A 78 -19.59 -0.27 -0.56
N THR A 79 -20.01 0.60 0.36
CA THR A 79 -19.33 1.86 0.63
C THR A 79 -18.55 1.74 1.94
N LEU A 80 -17.25 2.00 1.87
CA LEU A 80 -16.36 2.06 3.03
C LEU A 80 -16.09 3.50 3.42
N GLN A 81 -16.31 3.82 4.69
CA GLN A 81 -15.80 5.06 5.28
C GLN A 81 -14.49 4.76 5.99
N LEU A 82 -13.38 5.25 5.47
CA LEU A 82 -12.04 5.00 5.97
C LEU A 82 -11.52 6.23 6.70
N ALA A 83 -11.30 6.10 8.00
CA ALA A 83 -10.58 7.08 8.81
C ALA A 83 -9.08 6.87 8.56
N LEU A 84 -8.53 7.61 7.60
CA LEU A 84 -7.16 7.49 7.14
C LEU A 84 -6.19 8.28 8.02
N GLY A 85 -5.05 7.68 8.32
CA GLY A 85 -4.03 8.32 9.13
C GLY A 85 -2.68 7.62 9.04
N VAL A 86 -1.76 8.07 9.87
CA VAL A 86 -0.41 7.55 10.01
C VAL A 86 -0.29 6.69 11.26
N ARG A 87 0.49 5.62 11.19
CA ARG A 87 0.83 4.77 12.33
C ARG A 87 2.02 5.39 13.06
N MET A 88 1.89 5.62 14.35
CA MET A 88 2.92 6.26 15.17
C MET A 88 3.35 5.36 16.33
N LEU A 89 4.66 5.23 16.55
CA LEU A 89 5.25 4.57 17.70
C LEU A 89 6.39 5.44 18.25
N ASP A 90 6.30 5.83 19.51
CA ASP A 90 7.33 6.65 20.18
C ASP A 90 7.74 7.92 19.42
N GLY A 91 6.78 8.54 18.70
CA GLY A 91 7.00 9.74 17.89
C GLY A 91 7.55 9.49 16.48
N TYR A 92 7.71 8.23 16.08
CA TYR A 92 8.15 7.83 14.74
C TYR A 92 7.00 7.30 13.90
N GLU A 93 6.95 7.68 12.64
CA GLU A 93 6.01 7.13 11.67
C GLU A 93 6.40 5.72 11.25
N MET A 94 5.42 4.81 11.33
CA MET A 94 5.59 3.40 11.00
C MET A 94 5.06 3.09 9.59
N SER A 95 5.83 2.33 8.82
CA SER A 95 5.52 1.97 7.44
C SER A 95 4.96 0.55 7.31
N GLN A 96 4.58 0.14 6.10
CA GLN A 96 4.21 -1.26 5.78
C GLN A 96 5.34 -2.29 6.01
N ASN A 97 6.59 -1.83 6.21
CA ASN A 97 7.72 -2.70 6.53
C ASN A 97 7.90 -2.92 8.05
N ASN A 98 7.15 -2.20 8.87
CA ASN A 98 7.15 -2.33 10.33
C ASN A 98 5.95 -3.16 10.75
N PRO A 99 6.14 -4.40 11.25
CA PRO A 99 5.04 -5.24 11.74
C PRO A 99 4.26 -4.54 12.86
N PHE A 100 2.99 -4.90 13.02
CA PHE A 100 2.15 -4.43 14.13
C PHE A 100 2.52 -5.06 15.48
N TYR A 101 3.34 -6.10 15.47
CA TYR A 101 3.74 -6.87 16.63
C TYR A 101 5.24 -6.80 16.89
N VAL A 102 5.60 -6.99 18.14
CA VAL A 102 6.97 -7.23 18.62
C VAL A 102 7.02 -8.57 19.36
N TYR A 103 8.21 -9.09 19.58
CA TYR A 103 8.39 -10.27 20.43
C TYR A 103 8.69 -9.84 21.86
N ASP A 104 7.98 -10.40 22.83
CA ASP A 104 8.25 -10.21 24.25
C ASP A 104 9.44 -11.04 24.73
N GLU A 105 9.71 -11.00 26.05
CA GLU A 105 10.79 -11.77 26.70
C GLU A 105 10.61 -13.29 26.62
N ASN A 106 9.39 -13.77 26.39
CA ASN A 106 9.04 -15.18 26.22
C ASN A 106 9.05 -15.62 24.74
N ASN A 107 9.43 -14.70 23.82
CA ASN A 107 9.38 -14.89 22.37
C ASN A 107 7.94 -15.09 21.84
N GLU A 108 6.95 -14.51 22.52
CA GLU A 108 5.57 -14.45 22.08
C GLU A 108 5.30 -13.12 21.35
N THR A 109 4.41 -13.13 20.35
CA THR A 109 4.03 -11.91 19.64
C THR A 109 3.05 -11.10 20.46
N VAL A 110 3.38 -9.83 20.70
CA VAL A 110 2.51 -8.86 21.36
C VAL A 110 2.35 -7.61 20.49
N PRO A 111 1.23 -6.87 20.60
CA PRO A 111 1.06 -5.61 19.84
C PRO A 111 2.24 -4.67 20.10
N SER A 112 2.66 -3.95 19.04
CA SER A 112 3.80 -3.01 19.12
C SER A 112 3.55 -1.82 20.04
N GLY A 113 2.30 -1.54 20.39
CA GLY A 113 1.90 -0.37 21.18
C GLY A 113 1.76 0.91 20.35
N GLU A 114 1.76 0.79 19.03
CA GLU A 114 1.57 1.92 18.13
C GLU A 114 0.14 2.46 18.16
N GLU A 115 -0.01 3.72 17.78
CA GLU A 115 -1.29 4.40 17.66
C GLU A 115 -1.53 4.82 16.21
N LEU A 116 -2.81 4.79 15.77
CA LEU A 116 -3.22 5.36 14.49
C LEU A 116 -3.66 6.80 14.73
N VAL A 117 -2.89 7.76 14.21
CA VAL A 117 -3.25 9.18 14.23
C VAL A 117 -4.05 9.48 12.97
N VAL A 118 -5.36 9.59 13.12
CA VAL A 118 -6.28 9.86 12.00
C VAL A 118 -6.15 11.32 11.56
N GLU A 119 -5.99 11.52 10.26
CA GLU A 119 -5.81 12.84 9.64
C GLU A 119 -6.98 13.23 8.73
N ASP A 120 -7.64 12.24 8.12
CA ASP A 120 -8.72 12.47 7.15
C ASP A 120 -9.75 11.33 7.20
N THR A 121 -10.95 11.58 6.69
CA THR A 121 -11.98 10.56 6.50
C THR A 121 -12.50 10.60 5.09
N ARG A 122 -12.38 9.49 4.38
CA ARG A 122 -12.80 9.35 2.98
C ARG A 122 -13.77 8.20 2.79
N SER A 123 -14.63 8.37 1.79
CA SER A 123 -15.61 7.38 1.39
C SER A 123 -15.24 6.77 0.05
N TYR A 124 -15.27 5.44 -0.04
CA TYR A 124 -14.93 4.69 -1.25
C TYR A 124 -15.99 3.65 -1.56
N THR A 125 -16.29 3.48 -2.83
CA THR A 125 -17.13 2.37 -3.31
C THR A 125 -16.23 1.21 -3.74
N ILE A 126 -16.48 0.01 -3.24
CA ILE A 126 -15.77 -1.20 -3.66
C ILE A 126 -16.23 -1.56 -5.08
N VAL A 127 -15.30 -1.62 -6.02
CA VAL A 127 -15.58 -1.95 -7.43
C VAL A 127 -14.98 -3.27 -7.88
N GLY A 128 -14.14 -3.89 -7.06
CA GLY A 128 -13.55 -5.17 -7.36
C GLY A 128 -12.70 -5.73 -6.24
N PHE A 129 -12.32 -6.98 -6.43
CA PHE A 129 -11.36 -7.70 -5.60
C PHE A 129 -10.18 -8.17 -6.44
N TYR A 130 -9.03 -8.37 -5.80
CA TYR A 130 -7.81 -8.77 -6.48
C TYR A 130 -6.94 -9.69 -5.61
N GLU A 131 -6.07 -10.47 -6.24
CA GLU A 131 -5.12 -11.33 -5.53
C GLU A 131 -4.19 -10.49 -4.64
N ARG A 132 -3.68 -11.09 -3.56
CA ARG A 132 -2.67 -10.43 -2.71
C ARG A 132 -1.51 -9.95 -3.57
N PRO A 133 -1.14 -8.65 -3.51
CA PRO A 133 -0.07 -8.13 -4.33
C PRO A 133 1.30 -8.64 -3.85
N SER A 134 2.15 -9.02 -4.78
CA SER A 134 3.51 -9.52 -4.47
C SER A 134 4.43 -8.47 -3.85
N PHE A 135 4.10 -7.18 -3.98
CA PHE A 135 4.83 -6.08 -3.34
C PHE A 135 4.38 -5.80 -1.89
N GLU A 136 3.37 -6.47 -1.38
CA GLU A 136 2.98 -6.41 0.02
C GLU A 136 3.81 -7.40 0.85
N ASN A 137 4.58 -6.88 1.80
CA ASN A 137 5.37 -7.70 2.72
C ASN A 137 4.48 -8.67 3.51
N TYR A 138 5.03 -9.84 3.83
CA TYR A 138 4.30 -10.87 4.60
C TYR A 138 3.90 -10.39 5.99
N THR A 139 4.77 -9.61 6.61
CA THR A 139 4.59 -9.03 7.95
C THR A 139 3.94 -7.66 7.92
N ALA A 140 3.51 -7.17 6.74
CA ALA A 140 2.86 -5.88 6.63
C ALA A 140 1.60 -5.83 7.50
N PRO A 141 1.42 -4.78 8.30
CA PRO A 141 0.30 -4.63 9.23
C PRO A 141 -1.01 -4.24 8.55
N GLY A 142 -0.96 -3.83 7.28
CA GLY A 142 -2.12 -3.42 6.50
C GLY A 142 -2.34 -4.30 5.26
N TYR A 143 -3.59 -4.64 5.01
CA TYR A 143 -4.04 -5.19 3.73
C TYR A 143 -4.03 -4.06 2.71
N THR A 144 -3.31 -4.22 1.61
CA THR A 144 -3.16 -3.15 0.62
C THR A 144 -4.41 -3.01 -0.24
N ALA A 145 -5.14 -1.92 -0.10
CA ALA A 145 -6.23 -1.56 -0.98
C ALA A 145 -5.74 -0.51 -2.00
N ILE A 146 -6.33 -0.50 -3.19
CA ILE A 146 -5.88 0.36 -4.29
C ILE A 146 -7.03 1.22 -4.80
N THR A 147 -6.79 2.52 -4.92
CA THR A 147 -7.61 3.50 -5.61
C THR A 147 -6.79 4.24 -6.67
N ILE A 148 -7.35 5.24 -7.33
CA ILE A 148 -6.62 6.10 -8.26
C ILE A 148 -5.93 7.25 -7.51
N ALA A 149 -4.69 7.56 -7.89
CA ALA A 149 -3.93 8.65 -7.33
C ALA A 149 -4.60 10.01 -7.56
N ASP A 150 -4.57 10.86 -6.55
CA ASP A 150 -4.94 12.25 -6.69
C ASP A 150 -3.74 13.01 -7.31
N LYS A 151 -3.90 13.46 -8.54
CA LYS A 151 -2.85 14.17 -9.29
C LYS A 151 -2.56 15.57 -8.74
N ASP A 152 -3.51 16.14 -8.01
CA ASP A 152 -3.43 17.47 -7.44
C ASP A 152 -2.97 17.48 -5.98
N ALA A 153 -2.69 16.32 -5.40
CA ALA A 153 -2.36 16.15 -3.99
C ALA A 153 -1.02 16.77 -3.54
N GLY A 154 -0.15 17.12 -4.49
CA GLY A 154 1.13 17.77 -4.17
C GLY A 154 2.10 16.90 -3.35
N GLU A 155 2.86 17.55 -2.45
CA GLU A 155 3.93 16.91 -1.65
C GLU A 155 3.45 16.33 -0.31
N GLN A 156 2.16 16.34 -0.06
CA GLN A 156 1.61 15.91 1.24
C GLN A 156 1.68 14.39 1.50
N TYR A 157 1.95 13.58 0.46
CA TYR A 157 2.03 12.13 0.57
C TYR A 157 3.43 11.60 0.28
N SER A 158 3.77 10.49 0.92
CA SER A 158 4.90 9.66 0.51
C SER A 158 4.54 8.86 -0.73
N TYR A 159 5.54 8.60 -1.58
CA TYR A 159 5.36 7.90 -2.85
C TYR A 159 6.25 6.69 -2.97
N ASN A 160 5.70 5.59 -3.44
CA ASN A 160 6.47 4.48 -3.98
C ASN A 160 6.55 4.64 -5.51
N VAL A 161 7.74 4.49 -6.08
CA VAL A 161 7.94 4.62 -7.53
C VAL A 161 8.63 3.37 -8.06
N TRP A 162 8.07 2.81 -9.12
CA TRP A 162 8.65 1.65 -9.82
C TRP A 162 9.09 2.06 -11.22
N PHE A 163 10.34 1.74 -11.54
CA PHE A 163 10.95 2.07 -12.82
C PHE A 163 11.13 0.83 -13.68
N LYS A 164 10.78 0.93 -14.95
CA LYS A 164 11.19 -0.01 -15.99
C LYS A 164 12.35 0.58 -16.74
N MET A 165 13.51 -0.03 -16.64
CA MET A 165 14.73 0.44 -17.28
C MET A 165 14.78 0.03 -18.75
N ASN A 166 15.47 0.84 -19.61
CA ASN A 166 15.76 0.47 -20.99
C ASN A 166 16.71 -0.72 -21.05
N LYS A 167 17.71 -0.76 -20.16
CA LYS A 167 18.66 -1.87 -20.01
C LYS A 167 18.90 -2.16 -18.53
N ILE A 168 18.86 -3.42 -18.16
CA ILE A 168 19.02 -3.85 -16.77
C ILE A 168 20.35 -3.40 -16.16
N LYS A 169 21.43 -3.38 -16.93
CA LYS A 169 22.76 -2.93 -16.49
C LYS A 169 22.85 -1.43 -16.18
N GLU A 170 21.87 -0.64 -16.59
CA GLU A 170 21.80 0.80 -16.32
C GLU A 170 21.23 1.13 -14.93
N VAL A 171 20.69 0.14 -14.22
CA VAL A 171 20.12 0.32 -12.87
C VAL A 171 21.16 0.91 -11.91
N TYR A 172 22.40 0.39 -11.92
CA TYR A 172 23.45 0.85 -11.00
C TYR A 172 23.81 2.32 -11.22
N SER A 173 24.08 2.69 -12.47
CA SER A 173 24.39 4.09 -12.79
C SER A 173 23.20 5.01 -12.58
N PHE A 174 21.98 4.53 -12.77
CA PHE A 174 20.77 5.30 -12.46
C PHE A 174 20.65 5.62 -10.96
N ILE A 175 20.87 4.63 -10.10
CA ILE A 175 20.86 4.80 -8.64
C ILE A 175 21.93 5.78 -8.20
N GLU A 176 23.16 5.64 -8.73
CA GLU A 176 24.32 6.46 -8.41
C GLU A 176 24.15 7.91 -8.87
N ASP A 177 23.77 8.12 -10.14
CA ASP A 177 23.57 9.45 -10.72
C ASP A 177 22.44 10.25 -10.05
N ASN A 178 21.41 9.55 -9.56
CA ASN A 178 20.26 10.17 -8.87
C ASN A 178 20.39 10.13 -7.33
N GLN A 179 21.50 9.65 -6.78
CA GLN A 179 21.76 9.54 -5.34
C GLN A 179 20.62 8.85 -4.58
N LEU A 180 20.02 7.83 -5.20
CA LEU A 180 18.89 7.13 -4.60
C LEU A 180 19.38 6.22 -3.46
N PRO A 181 18.68 6.22 -2.30
CA PRO A 181 18.98 5.24 -1.27
C PRO A 181 18.58 3.85 -1.78
N GLY A 182 19.49 2.90 -1.66
CA GLY A 182 19.20 1.54 -2.09
C GLY A 182 20.37 0.59 -1.91
N ARG A 183 20.04 -0.71 -1.89
CA ARG A 183 21.02 -1.79 -2.00
C ARG A 183 20.77 -2.52 -3.31
N THR A 184 21.82 -2.69 -4.08
CA THR A 184 21.78 -3.57 -5.25
C THR A 184 22.04 -5.00 -4.77
N ASN A 185 21.15 -5.92 -5.13
CA ASN A 185 21.46 -7.34 -4.99
C ASN A 185 22.45 -7.71 -6.10
N SER A 186 23.66 -8.03 -5.70
CA SER A 186 24.72 -8.57 -6.59
C SER A 186 24.56 -10.07 -6.74
#